data_88df9552c32a118be7143bdcb9dcd17b
#
_entry.id   88df9552c32a118be7143bdcb9dcd17b
#
_cell.length_a   1.000
_cell.length_b   1.000
_cell.length_c   1.000
_cell.angle_alpha   90.00
_cell.angle_beta   90.00
_cell.angle_gamma   90.00
#
_symmetry.space_group_name_H-M   'P 1'
#
loop_
_entity.id
_entity.type
_entity.pdbx_description
1 polymer ?
#
loop_
_entity_poly.entity_id
_entity_poly.type
_entity_poly.pdbx_seq_one_letter_code
_entity_poly.pdbx_strand_id
1 'polypeptide(L)'
;VNTLRQWRCCQSVALPQPAILNNITVTRRRNALALFQSFAEEALASGTPPKGLEQSFAQKLEISPSMWSQIKSSRPIGDKMARQIEQHCGKASGWLDEERESAGLTPGEQQFLALALQAYRSTNAATRKALKAQLKGLLNQA
;
A
#
# COMPACT_ATOMS: atom_id res chain seq x y z
N VAL A 1 -30.41 40.52 35.91
CA VAL A 1 -30.85 39.77 34.76
C VAL A 1 -29.62 39.22 34.06
N ASN A 2 -29.29 37.99 34.37
CA ASN A 2 -28.13 37.29 33.85
C ASN A 2 -28.53 36.48 32.64
N THR A 3 -28.21 36.99 31.47
CA THR A 3 -28.20 36.22 30.27
C THR A 3 -26.86 35.47 30.21
N LEU A 4 -26.82 34.31 30.75
CA LEU A 4 -25.75 33.38 30.49
C LEU A 4 -25.80 32.99 29.01
N ARG A 5 -24.94 33.61 28.22
CA ARG A 5 -24.63 33.16 26.88
C ARG A 5 -23.93 31.84 26.99
N GLN A 6 -24.70 30.77 26.86
CA GLN A 6 -24.16 29.47 26.56
C GLN A 6 -23.39 29.58 25.26
N TRP A 7 -22.08 29.59 25.38
CA TRP A 7 -21.20 29.31 24.29
C TRP A 7 -21.39 27.83 23.95
N ARG A 8 -22.29 27.57 23.05
CA ARG A 8 -22.27 26.27 22.38
C ARG A 8 -20.95 26.20 21.65
N CYS A 9 -20.04 25.42 22.19
CA CYS A 9 -18.94 24.89 21.44
C CYS A 9 -19.50 24.37 20.13
N CYS A 10 -19.05 24.97 19.05
CA CYS A 10 -19.17 24.36 17.74
C CYS A 10 -18.51 22.99 17.84
N GLN A 11 -19.30 21.98 18.09
CA GLN A 11 -18.92 20.63 17.81
C GLN A 11 -18.68 20.64 16.30
N SER A 12 -17.42 20.65 15.91
CA SER A 12 -17.03 20.29 14.57
C SER A 12 -17.68 18.94 14.32
N VAL A 13 -18.77 18.95 13.59
CA VAL A 13 -19.33 17.75 13.02
C VAL A 13 -18.27 17.27 12.07
N ALA A 14 -17.40 16.39 12.57
CA ALA A 14 -16.56 15.61 11.72
C ALA A 14 -17.52 14.90 10.76
N LEU A 15 -17.48 15.31 9.49
CA LEU A 15 -18.16 14.58 8.44
C LEU A 15 -17.81 13.11 8.64
N PRO A 16 -18.78 12.19 8.67
CA PRO A 16 -18.45 10.79 8.70
C PRO A 16 -17.62 10.53 7.46
N GLN A 17 -16.33 10.34 7.68
CA GLN A 17 -15.48 9.81 6.63
C GLN A 17 -16.15 8.50 6.21
N PRO A 18 -16.33 8.26 4.90
CA PRO A 18 -16.83 6.97 4.49
C PRO A 18 -15.98 5.95 5.24
N ALA A 19 -16.61 5.14 6.05
CA ALA A 19 -15.96 4.00 6.66
C ALA A 19 -15.53 3.13 5.47
N ILE A 20 -14.35 3.44 4.94
CA ILE A 20 -13.59 2.45 4.22
C ILE A 20 -13.43 1.38 5.29
N LEU A 21 -14.23 0.33 5.15
CA LEU A 21 -14.07 -0.86 5.95
C LEU A 21 -12.62 -1.26 5.70
N ASN A 22 -11.73 -0.78 6.58
CA ASN A 22 -10.33 -1.15 6.59
C ASN A 22 -10.33 -2.64 6.88
N ASN A 23 -10.51 -3.42 5.82
CA ASN A 23 -10.45 -4.85 5.94
C ASN A 23 -8.99 -5.21 6.17
N ILE A 24 -8.63 -5.30 7.45
CA ILE A 24 -7.26 -5.60 7.89
C ILE A 24 -6.68 -6.82 7.16
N THR A 25 -7.53 -7.76 6.77
CA THR A 25 -7.13 -8.92 5.98
C THR A 25 -6.64 -8.53 4.59
N VAL A 26 -7.30 -7.59 3.94
CA VAL A 26 -6.92 -7.08 2.62
C VAL A 26 -5.66 -6.23 2.75
N THR A 27 -5.59 -5.35 3.73
CA THR A 27 -4.44 -4.49 4.01
C THR A 27 -3.19 -5.31 4.29
N ARG A 28 -3.27 -6.30 5.18
CA ARG A 28 -2.15 -7.20 5.50
C ARG A 28 -1.66 -7.98 4.28
N ARG A 29 -2.58 -8.49 3.46
CA ARG A 29 -2.21 -9.22 2.24
C ARG A 29 -1.52 -8.30 1.25
N ARG A 30 -2.06 -7.11 1.00
CA ARG A 30 -1.46 -6.12 0.11
C ARG A 30 -0.04 -5.76 0.55
N ASN A 31 0.14 -5.47 1.83
CA ASN A 31 1.44 -5.13 2.39
C ASN A 31 2.42 -6.31 2.34
N ALA A 32 1.97 -7.54 2.59
CA ALA A 32 2.81 -8.74 2.47
C ALA A 32 3.25 -8.99 1.01
N LEU A 33 2.38 -8.76 0.04
CA LEU A 33 2.73 -8.84 -1.38
C LEU A 33 3.74 -7.77 -1.78
N ALA A 34 3.63 -6.55 -1.24
CA ALA A 34 4.61 -5.49 -1.46
C ALA A 34 6.00 -5.87 -0.90
N LEU A 35 6.07 -6.51 0.26
CA LEU A 35 7.31 -7.04 0.82
C LEU A 35 7.93 -8.14 -0.06
N PHE A 36 7.11 -9.03 -0.58
CA PHE A 36 7.56 -10.05 -1.53
C PHE A 36 8.11 -9.42 -2.80
N GLN A 37 7.45 -8.41 -3.34
CA GLN A 37 7.88 -7.71 -4.54
C GLN A 37 9.24 -7.05 -4.33
N SER A 38 9.43 -6.32 -3.24
CA SER A 38 10.74 -5.72 -2.89
C SER A 38 11.83 -6.78 -2.74
N PHE A 39 11.52 -7.91 -2.09
CA PHE A 39 12.44 -9.03 -1.98
C PHE A 39 12.82 -9.61 -3.34
N ALA A 40 11.84 -9.80 -4.22
CA ALA A 40 12.07 -10.32 -5.57
C ALA A 40 12.93 -9.37 -6.41
N GLU A 41 12.69 -8.07 -6.34
CA GLU A 41 13.48 -7.04 -7.02
C GLU A 41 14.94 -7.05 -6.55
N GLU A 42 15.18 -7.10 -5.25
CA GLU A 42 16.53 -7.20 -4.67
C GLU A 42 17.25 -8.50 -5.10
N ALA A 43 16.55 -9.61 -5.09
CA ALA A 43 17.09 -10.90 -5.49
C ALA A 43 17.45 -10.94 -6.99
N LEU A 44 16.59 -10.38 -7.84
CA LEU A 44 16.86 -10.26 -9.28
C LEU A 44 18.03 -9.32 -9.57
N ALA A 45 18.12 -8.21 -8.85
CA ALA A 45 19.24 -7.26 -8.98
C ALA A 45 20.58 -7.89 -8.57
N SER A 46 20.57 -8.84 -7.62
CA SER A 46 21.75 -9.62 -7.22
C SER A 46 22.03 -10.83 -8.11
N GLY A 47 21.29 -11.02 -9.21
CA GLY A 47 21.50 -12.09 -10.19
C GLY A 47 20.84 -13.43 -9.81
N THR A 48 19.95 -13.45 -8.83
CA THR A 48 19.18 -14.65 -8.48
C THR A 48 18.14 -14.94 -9.57
N PRO A 49 18.02 -16.18 -10.05
CA PRO A 49 17.03 -16.51 -11.07
C PRO A 49 15.60 -16.33 -10.55
N PRO A 50 14.64 -15.94 -11.39
CA PRO A 50 13.25 -15.69 -10.97
C PRO A 50 12.55 -16.97 -10.48
N LYS A 51 13.04 -18.14 -10.89
CA LYS A 51 12.51 -19.43 -10.48
C LYS A 51 12.89 -19.73 -9.03
N GLY A 52 11.90 -19.95 -8.17
CA GLY A 52 12.12 -20.30 -6.76
C GLY A 52 12.09 -19.10 -5.79
N LEU A 53 11.90 -17.87 -6.26
CA LEU A 53 11.83 -16.67 -5.40
C LEU A 53 10.73 -16.78 -4.32
N GLU A 54 9.58 -17.34 -4.67
CA GLU A 54 8.50 -17.57 -3.71
C GLU A 54 8.88 -18.56 -2.62
N GLN A 55 9.60 -19.62 -2.99
CA GLN A 55 10.11 -20.61 -2.03
C GLN A 55 11.15 -19.99 -1.10
N SER A 56 12.07 -19.20 -1.67
CA SER A 56 13.09 -18.49 -0.90
C SER A 56 12.47 -17.46 0.05
N PHE A 57 11.44 -16.76 -0.39
CA PHE A 57 10.72 -15.81 0.46
C PHE A 57 9.97 -16.51 1.59
N ALA A 58 9.25 -17.60 1.28
CA ALA A 58 8.60 -18.42 2.30
C ALA A 58 9.59 -18.94 3.34
N GLN A 59 10.75 -19.40 2.90
CA GLN A 59 11.84 -19.84 3.79
C GLN A 59 12.34 -18.68 4.67
N LYS A 60 12.53 -17.48 4.11
CA LYS A 60 12.90 -16.28 4.87
C LYS A 60 11.87 -15.95 5.96
N LEU A 61 10.59 -16.15 5.69
CA LEU A 61 9.50 -15.92 6.64
C LEU A 61 9.29 -17.08 7.64
N GLU A 62 10.03 -18.17 7.51
CA GLU A 62 9.85 -19.42 8.27
C GLU A 62 8.45 -20.03 8.13
N ILE A 63 7.88 -19.95 6.93
CA ILE A 63 6.59 -20.55 6.59
C ILE A 63 6.76 -21.55 5.42
N SER A 64 5.81 -22.46 5.27
CA SER A 64 5.83 -23.36 4.11
C SER A 64 5.48 -22.61 2.80
N PRO A 65 6.07 -23.01 1.66
CA PRO A 65 5.68 -22.44 0.35
C PRO A 65 4.18 -22.54 0.06
N SER A 66 3.56 -23.63 0.52
CA SER A 66 2.10 -23.82 0.43
C SER A 66 1.33 -22.76 1.22
N MET A 67 1.80 -22.44 2.43
CA MET A 67 1.21 -21.37 3.25
C MET A 67 1.31 -20.02 2.54
N TRP A 68 2.47 -19.70 1.97
CA TRP A 68 2.66 -18.47 1.20
C TRP A 68 1.71 -18.40 0.00
N SER A 69 1.58 -19.49 -0.75
CA SER A 69 0.64 -19.58 -1.87
C SER A 69 -0.82 -19.34 -1.44
N GLN A 70 -1.23 -19.89 -0.31
CA GLN A 70 -2.56 -19.64 0.27
C GLN A 70 -2.76 -18.19 0.68
N ILE A 71 -1.76 -17.54 1.27
CA ILE A 71 -1.81 -16.12 1.65
C ILE A 71 -2.00 -15.26 0.40
N LYS A 72 -1.28 -15.53 -0.67
CA LYS A 72 -1.44 -14.81 -1.94
C LYS A 72 -2.87 -14.95 -2.51
N SER A 73 -3.45 -16.11 -2.41
CA SER A 73 -4.79 -16.39 -2.95
C SER A 73 -5.89 -15.74 -2.11
N SER A 74 -6.03 -16.15 -0.86
CA SER A 74 -7.18 -15.73 -0.06
C SER A 74 -7.03 -15.88 1.45
N ARG A 75 -6.04 -16.63 1.93
CA ARG A 75 -5.87 -16.90 3.35
C ARG A 75 -5.64 -15.62 4.13
N PRO A 76 -6.40 -15.34 5.19
CA PRO A 76 -6.17 -14.19 6.04
C PRO A 76 -4.85 -14.34 6.84
N ILE A 77 -4.18 -13.21 7.04
CA ILE A 77 -2.98 -13.13 7.87
C ILE A 77 -3.44 -12.72 9.27
N GLY A 78 -3.38 -13.68 10.22
CA GLY A 78 -3.67 -13.40 11.62
C GLY A 78 -2.54 -12.61 12.30
N ASP A 79 -2.79 -12.13 13.53
CA ASP A 79 -1.85 -11.24 14.25
C ASP A 79 -0.47 -11.89 14.45
N LYS A 80 -0.43 -13.14 14.88
CA LYS A 80 0.82 -13.87 15.08
C LYS A 80 1.63 -13.96 13.79
N MET A 81 0.98 -14.29 12.67
CA MET A 81 1.63 -14.38 11.37
C MET A 81 2.08 -13.00 10.87
N ALA A 82 1.29 -11.96 11.11
CA ALA A 82 1.66 -10.60 10.74
C ALA A 82 2.94 -10.16 11.47
N ARG A 83 3.01 -10.36 12.78
CA ARG A 83 4.23 -10.05 13.58
C ARG A 83 5.44 -10.86 13.13
N GLN A 84 5.25 -12.11 12.77
CA GLN A 84 6.31 -12.96 12.24
C GLN A 84 6.85 -12.41 10.90
N ILE A 85 5.98 -12.09 9.96
CA ILE A 85 6.37 -11.51 8.66
C ILE A 85 7.13 -10.18 8.85
N GLU A 86 6.62 -9.31 9.71
CA GLU A 86 7.27 -8.03 10.01
C GLU A 86 8.68 -8.22 10.58
N GLN A 87 8.82 -9.12 11.54
CA GLN A 87 10.12 -9.43 12.16
C GLN A 87 11.14 -9.94 11.13
N HIS A 88 10.76 -10.91 10.31
CA HIS A 88 11.66 -11.46 9.29
C HIS A 88 11.97 -10.51 8.13
N CYS A 89 11.11 -9.53 7.90
CA CYS A 89 11.34 -8.47 6.92
C CYS A 89 11.96 -7.19 7.51
N GLY A 90 12.30 -7.18 8.80
CA GLY A 90 12.89 -6.03 9.47
C GLY A 90 11.97 -4.82 9.56
N LYS A 91 10.67 -5.05 9.68
CA LYS A 91 9.65 -4.01 9.81
C LYS A 91 9.21 -3.84 11.27
N ALA A 92 8.73 -2.65 11.61
CA ALA A 92 8.17 -2.38 12.92
C ALA A 92 6.87 -3.17 13.13
N SER A 93 6.56 -3.52 14.39
CA SER A 93 5.30 -4.16 14.75
C SER A 93 4.12 -3.27 14.38
N GLY A 94 3.14 -3.82 13.66
CA GLY A 94 2.00 -3.06 13.14
C GLY A 94 2.17 -2.55 11.70
N TRP A 95 3.33 -2.73 11.12
CA TRP A 95 3.61 -2.26 9.76
C TRP A 95 2.64 -2.86 8.72
N LEU A 96 2.29 -4.12 8.86
CA LEU A 96 1.33 -4.78 7.96
C LEU A 96 -0.11 -4.30 8.15
N ASP A 97 -0.43 -3.72 9.29
CA ASP A 97 -1.79 -3.27 9.63
C ASP A 97 -2.10 -1.88 9.08
N GLU A 98 -1.08 -1.13 8.68
CA GLU A 98 -1.22 0.23 8.16
C GLU A 98 -1.61 0.23 6.68
N GLU A 99 -2.59 1.05 6.33
CA GLU A 99 -2.90 1.30 4.91
C GLU A 99 -1.79 2.14 4.27
N ARG A 100 -1.28 1.63 3.16
CA ARG A 100 -0.26 2.30 2.35
C ARG A 100 -0.76 2.43 0.92
N GLU A 101 -0.93 3.63 0.44
CA GLU A 101 -1.37 3.88 -0.93
C GLU A 101 -0.38 3.31 -1.97
N SER A 102 0.90 3.26 -1.61
CA SER A 102 1.97 2.72 -2.45
C SER A 102 2.24 1.23 -2.25
N ALA A 103 1.47 0.53 -1.40
CA ALA A 103 1.66 -0.90 -1.21
C ALA A 103 1.29 -1.67 -2.49
N GLY A 104 2.25 -2.40 -3.02
CA GLY A 104 2.11 -3.14 -4.28
C GLY A 104 2.59 -2.40 -5.52
N LEU A 105 3.12 -1.18 -5.37
CA LEU A 105 3.76 -0.45 -6.46
C LEU A 105 5.26 -0.72 -6.47
N THR A 106 5.81 -0.91 -7.66
CA THR A 106 7.27 -0.96 -7.86
C THR A 106 7.91 0.39 -7.52
N PRO A 107 9.21 0.43 -7.19
CA PRO A 107 9.92 1.69 -6.98
C PRO A 107 9.80 2.66 -8.16
N GLY A 108 9.80 2.16 -9.39
CA GLY A 108 9.60 2.96 -10.60
C GLY A 108 8.20 3.59 -10.67
N GLU A 109 7.16 2.82 -10.34
CA GLU A 109 5.78 3.31 -10.28
C GLU A 109 5.60 4.34 -9.16
N GLN A 110 6.20 4.12 -7.99
CA GLN A 110 6.19 5.08 -6.89
C GLN A 110 6.85 6.41 -7.29
N GLN A 111 8.01 6.34 -7.93
CA GLN A 111 8.73 7.50 -8.44
C GLN A 111 7.91 8.24 -9.51
N PHE A 112 7.30 7.51 -10.43
CA PHE A 112 6.41 8.09 -11.45
C PHE A 112 5.20 8.79 -10.83
N LEU A 113 4.53 8.16 -9.85
CA LEU A 113 3.39 8.77 -9.16
C LEU A 113 3.79 10.03 -8.39
N ALA A 114 4.93 10.01 -7.71
CA ALA A 114 5.45 11.18 -6.99
C ALA A 114 5.71 12.35 -7.96
N LEU A 115 6.37 12.07 -9.10
CA LEU A 115 6.64 13.05 -10.14
C LEU A 115 5.35 13.59 -10.77
N ALA A 116 4.42 12.70 -11.11
CA ALA A 116 3.13 13.07 -11.69
C ALA A 116 2.31 13.95 -10.74
N LEU A 117 2.29 13.62 -9.45
CA LEU A 117 1.59 14.39 -8.43
C LEU A 117 2.24 15.76 -8.23
N GLN A 118 3.56 15.85 -8.22
CA GLN A 118 4.29 17.10 -8.13
C GLN A 118 3.99 17.99 -9.34
N ALA A 119 4.05 17.45 -10.55
CA ALA A 119 3.71 18.15 -11.77
C ALA A 119 2.26 18.66 -11.75
N TYR A 120 1.32 17.82 -11.32
CA TYR A 120 -0.09 18.18 -11.21
C TYR A 120 -0.33 19.35 -10.22
N ARG A 121 0.38 19.36 -9.09
CA ARG A 121 0.25 20.40 -8.06
C ARG A 121 0.90 21.72 -8.48
N SER A 122 1.99 21.68 -9.25
CA SER A 122 2.74 22.87 -9.68
C SER A 122 2.18 23.55 -10.94
N THR A 123 1.21 22.93 -11.63
CA THR A 123 0.69 23.43 -12.91
C THR A 123 -0.69 24.07 -12.76
N ASN A 124 -1.06 24.88 -13.77
CA ASN A 124 -2.38 25.52 -13.86
C ASN A 124 -3.47 24.54 -14.35
N ALA A 125 -4.73 24.96 -14.30
CA ALA A 125 -5.88 24.13 -14.66
C ALA A 125 -5.84 23.65 -16.13
N ALA A 126 -5.37 24.46 -17.07
CA ALA A 126 -5.26 24.10 -18.48
C ALA A 126 -4.23 22.98 -18.70
N THR A 127 -3.06 23.08 -18.07
CA THR A 127 -2.01 22.08 -18.15
C THR A 127 -2.42 20.78 -17.47
N ARG A 128 -3.14 20.83 -16.35
CA ARG A 128 -3.71 19.65 -15.69
C ARG A 128 -4.69 18.90 -16.59
N LYS A 129 -5.52 19.64 -17.33
CA LYS A 129 -6.45 19.05 -18.30
C LYS A 129 -5.71 18.39 -19.46
N ALA A 130 -4.67 19.03 -20.00
CA ALA A 130 -3.83 18.48 -21.05
C ALA A 130 -3.09 17.20 -20.59
N LEU A 131 -2.51 17.21 -19.39
CA LEU A 131 -1.83 16.05 -18.81
C LEU A 131 -2.77 14.85 -18.66
N LYS A 132 -3.98 15.07 -18.18
CA LYS A 132 -5.00 14.00 -18.10
C LYS A 132 -5.39 13.47 -19.47
N ALA A 133 -5.52 14.34 -20.48
CA ALA A 133 -5.85 13.92 -21.83
C ALA A 133 -4.74 13.06 -22.45
N GLN A 134 -3.47 13.44 -22.25
CA GLN A 134 -2.33 12.66 -22.71
C GLN A 134 -2.28 11.26 -22.08
N LEU A 135 -2.45 11.17 -20.77
CA LEU A 135 -2.48 9.88 -20.08
C LEU A 135 -3.62 8.98 -20.56
N LYS A 136 -4.81 9.54 -20.78
CA LYS A 136 -5.95 8.80 -21.36
C LYS A 136 -5.66 8.34 -22.79
N GLY A 137 -5.00 9.18 -23.59
CA GLY A 137 -4.60 8.82 -24.95
C GLY A 137 -3.65 7.63 -24.99
N LEU A 138 -2.69 7.56 -24.08
CA LEU A 138 -1.76 6.43 -23.97
C LEU A 138 -2.48 5.13 -23.58
N LEU A 139 -3.46 5.19 -22.67
CA LEU A 139 -4.26 4.03 -22.30
C LEU A 139 -5.09 3.44 -23.43
N ASN A 140 -5.51 4.29 -24.39
CA ASN A 140 -6.31 3.84 -25.54
C ASN A 140 -5.45 3.30 -26.68
N GLN A 141 -4.12 3.43 -26.60
CA GLN A 141 -3.17 2.90 -27.59
C GLN A 141 -2.57 1.54 -27.17
N ALA A 142 -2.78 1.14 -25.93
CA ALA A 142 -2.33 -0.14 -25.40
C ALA A 142 -3.41 -1.20 -25.58
#